data_f8d53e17b1e867fdb82afc171cfcee6b
#
_entry.id   f8d53e17b1e867fdb82afc171cfcee6b
#
_cell.length_a   1.000
_cell.length_b   1.000
_cell.length_c   1.000
_cell.angle_alpha   90.00
_cell.angle_beta   90.00
_cell.angle_gamma   90.00
#
_symmetry.space_group_name_H-M   'P 1'
#
loop_
_entity.id
_entity.type
_entity.pdbx_description
1 polymer ?
#
loop_
_entity_poly.entity_id
_entity_poly.type
_entity_poly.pdbx_seq_one_letter_code
_entity_poly.pdbx_strand_id
1 'polypeptide(L)'
;MEKVDVIIIGAGIAGITTAYYLQKNFPKLHYKIIESRSDLGGTWDQMIFPGVRSDSDMYTYGFSFNPWQGSIIGQGADIKKYLVDTAEKFGIKQHILFNTRVSSLNWSDHQWTTQTKDISYISNHVICCTGSRDYRSANFPKFEGEHLYQGKIVHTQDWGNEDFKNKHVAIIGSGCTAVTMTPAIVEQAKSVTLIQRSPAWIINVDSQEKSSRFYKTFETIFDYFYSRAFKKFYKKKIIAKYPYYDHTNVPSYNFWDQRPACSLDNDYFNSVNLDKVSVEHQGISHWETTGLKLNNGKIIHSDLTIMATGLNAQLLGGIDIFVDEKKINLNDTSWYRGMMFSGIPNLFAHTGYINFSWTARCEIVSERICRTLQYMGKKNLVSCVPKYIGKKSEPAIEANYVLRSMDKFPNRTYKFNNANYLFEYISFKWTRINDGALTFK
;
A
#
# COMPACT_ATOMS: atom_id res chain seq x y z
N MET A 1 -13.44 25.54 -17.01
CA MET A 1 -12.15 24.93 -16.63
C MET A 1 -11.48 25.82 -15.60
N GLU A 2 -11.02 25.25 -14.50
CA GLU A 2 -10.28 25.97 -13.46
C GLU A 2 -8.77 25.77 -13.67
N LYS A 3 -7.97 26.84 -13.51
CA LYS A 3 -6.52 26.78 -13.71
C LYS A 3 -5.81 26.82 -12.35
N VAL A 4 -4.89 25.87 -12.14
CA VAL A 4 -4.03 25.78 -10.96
C VAL A 4 -2.59 25.42 -11.39
N ASP A 5 -1.60 25.59 -10.53
CA ASP A 5 -0.22 25.22 -10.85
C ASP A 5 0.00 23.71 -10.79
N VAL A 6 -0.59 23.06 -9.77
CA VAL A 6 -0.41 21.62 -9.50
C VAL A 6 -1.74 20.97 -9.13
N ILE A 7 -2.03 19.83 -9.75
CA ILE A 7 -3.06 18.90 -9.29
C ILE A 7 -2.39 17.74 -8.56
N ILE A 8 -2.89 17.43 -7.36
CA ILE A 8 -2.58 16.22 -6.59
C ILE A 8 -3.78 15.29 -6.68
N ILE A 9 -3.59 14.02 -7.02
CA ILE A 9 -4.68 13.05 -7.13
C ILE A 9 -4.58 12.04 -5.99
N GLY A 10 -5.54 12.11 -5.05
CA GLY A 10 -5.63 11.27 -3.85
C GLY A 10 -5.23 12.00 -2.57
N ALA A 11 -6.07 11.91 -1.54
CA ALA A 11 -5.90 12.53 -0.22
C ALA A 11 -5.49 11.53 0.88
N GLY A 12 -4.74 10.49 0.53
CA GLY A 12 -4.08 9.59 1.47
C GLY A 12 -2.75 10.18 1.99
N ILE A 13 -1.95 9.34 2.68
CA ILE A 13 -0.64 9.72 3.22
C ILE A 13 0.22 10.45 2.17
N ALA A 14 0.31 9.92 0.95
CA ALA A 14 1.14 10.52 -0.11
C ALA A 14 0.65 11.92 -0.52
N GLY A 15 -0.67 12.12 -0.63
CA GLY A 15 -1.24 13.41 -0.98
C GLY A 15 -1.03 14.46 0.10
N ILE A 16 -1.23 14.09 1.37
CA ILE A 16 -0.98 14.97 2.53
C ILE A 16 0.52 15.33 2.61
N THR A 17 1.41 14.33 2.43
CA THR A 17 2.87 14.59 2.39
C THR A 17 3.22 15.56 1.28
N THR A 18 2.74 15.32 0.07
CA THR A 18 3.02 16.16 -1.10
C THR A 18 2.55 17.58 -0.88
N ALA A 19 1.32 17.76 -0.40
CA ALA A 19 0.76 19.08 -0.11
C ALA A 19 1.59 19.85 0.92
N TYR A 20 1.99 19.19 2.02
CA TYR A 20 2.86 19.80 3.01
C TYR A 20 4.18 20.30 2.41
N TYR A 21 4.87 19.47 1.62
CA TYR A 21 6.14 19.85 1.02
C TYR A 21 5.98 20.93 -0.05
N LEU A 22 4.89 20.94 -0.83
CA LEU A 22 4.58 22.02 -1.77
C LEU A 22 4.35 23.34 -1.03
N GLN A 23 3.50 23.37 0.01
CA GLN A 23 3.27 24.58 0.82
C GLN A 23 4.56 25.13 1.43
N LYS A 24 5.40 24.23 1.97
CA LYS A 24 6.68 24.59 2.61
C LYS A 24 7.66 25.24 1.62
N ASN A 25 7.73 24.71 0.39
CA ASN A 25 8.72 25.13 -0.61
C ASN A 25 8.21 26.22 -1.56
N PHE A 26 6.89 26.35 -1.72
CA PHE A 26 6.23 27.26 -2.64
C PHE A 26 4.98 27.87 -1.98
N PRO A 27 5.12 28.81 -1.04
CA PRO A 27 3.98 29.34 -0.27
C PRO A 27 2.90 30.04 -1.10
N LYS A 28 3.21 30.42 -2.35
CA LYS A 28 2.28 31.08 -3.26
C LYS A 28 1.73 30.15 -4.37
N LEU A 29 2.07 28.85 -4.33
CA LEU A 29 1.64 27.89 -5.33
C LEU A 29 0.15 27.60 -5.17
N HIS A 30 -0.58 27.68 -6.26
CA HIS A 30 -1.98 27.28 -6.29
C HIS A 30 -2.05 25.79 -6.63
N TYR A 31 -2.48 24.98 -5.68
CA TYR A 31 -2.68 23.55 -5.88
C TYR A 31 -4.07 23.11 -5.41
N LYS A 32 -4.52 21.99 -5.94
CA LYS A 32 -5.76 21.32 -5.52
C LYS A 32 -5.51 19.83 -5.36
N ILE A 33 -6.13 19.22 -4.37
CA ILE A 33 -6.14 17.78 -4.16
C ILE A 33 -7.51 17.26 -4.60
N ILE A 34 -7.53 16.27 -5.47
CA ILE A 34 -8.78 15.64 -5.95
C ILE A 34 -8.87 14.25 -5.32
N GLU A 35 -9.90 14.03 -4.50
CA GLU A 35 -10.15 12.78 -3.80
C GLU A 35 -11.47 12.15 -4.25
N SER A 36 -11.42 10.88 -4.63
CA SER A 36 -12.59 10.15 -5.13
C SER A 36 -13.59 9.74 -4.05
N ARG A 37 -13.15 9.67 -2.80
CA ARG A 37 -13.95 9.30 -1.64
C ARG A 37 -14.54 10.53 -0.95
N SER A 38 -15.46 10.29 -0.02
CA SER A 38 -16.10 11.35 0.77
C SER A 38 -15.22 11.94 1.86
N ASP A 39 -14.09 11.27 2.17
CA ASP A 39 -13.14 11.75 3.18
C ASP A 39 -11.70 11.41 2.81
N LEU A 40 -10.74 12.07 3.47
CA LEU A 40 -9.31 11.83 3.32
C LEU A 40 -8.87 10.58 4.11
N GLY A 41 -7.66 10.08 3.84
CA GLY A 41 -7.06 8.96 4.58
C GLY A 41 -6.68 7.77 3.71
N GLY A 42 -7.23 7.69 2.48
CA GLY A 42 -6.90 6.63 1.52
C GLY A 42 -7.17 5.24 2.09
N THR A 43 -6.14 4.40 2.25
CA THR A 43 -6.26 3.04 2.81
C THR A 43 -6.93 3.04 4.19
N TRP A 44 -6.63 4.00 5.05
CA TRP A 44 -7.16 4.07 6.42
C TRP A 44 -8.60 4.58 6.51
N ASP A 45 -9.11 5.14 5.42
CA ASP A 45 -10.51 5.45 5.25
C ASP A 45 -11.30 4.28 4.64
N GLN A 46 -10.65 3.50 3.76
CA GLN A 46 -11.25 2.35 3.09
C GLN A 46 -11.36 1.12 3.97
N MET A 47 -10.28 0.79 4.71
CA MET A 47 -10.19 -0.45 5.46
C MET A 47 -10.74 -0.24 6.87
N ILE A 48 -11.94 -0.80 7.11
CA ILE A 48 -12.68 -0.64 8.37
C ILE A 48 -13.07 -1.98 9.01
N PHE A 49 -12.48 -3.09 8.54
CA PHE A 49 -12.74 -4.41 9.10
C PHE A 49 -12.22 -4.54 10.54
N PRO A 50 -12.79 -5.43 11.37
CA PRO A 50 -12.37 -5.64 12.76
C PRO A 50 -10.87 -5.95 12.89
N GLY A 51 -10.20 -5.26 13.81
CA GLY A 51 -8.77 -5.45 14.06
C GLY A 51 -7.84 -4.79 13.05
N VAL A 52 -8.36 -3.97 12.10
CA VAL A 52 -7.50 -3.25 11.16
C VAL A 52 -6.51 -2.36 11.89
N ARG A 53 -5.22 -2.56 11.64
CA ARG A 53 -4.11 -1.86 12.26
C ARG A 53 -2.89 -1.80 11.36
N SER A 54 -1.90 -0.99 11.70
CA SER A 54 -0.63 -0.97 10.97
C SER A 54 0.11 -2.31 11.10
N ASP A 55 0.79 -2.70 10.05
CA ASP A 55 1.75 -3.81 9.99
C ASP A 55 3.19 -3.30 9.99
N SER A 56 3.36 -2.01 10.25
CA SER A 56 4.63 -1.30 10.42
C SER A 56 4.59 -0.53 11.71
N ASP A 57 5.77 -0.30 12.29
CA ASP A 57 5.88 0.62 13.40
C ASP A 57 5.45 2.05 13.00
N MET A 58 4.68 2.67 13.86
CA MET A 58 4.14 4.01 13.61
C MET A 58 5.18 5.12 13.76
N TYR A 59 6.32 4.87 14.41
CA TYR A 59 7.38 5.86 14.54
C TYR A 59 8.06 6.16 13.20
N THR A 60 8.20 5.14 12.33
CA THR A 60 8.66 5.35 10.95
C THR A 60 7.52 5.62 9.97
N TYR A 61 6.32 5.12 10.26
CA TYR A 61 5.14 5.31 9.42
C TYR A 61 4.48 6.68 9.58
N GLY A 62 4.56 7.31 10.76
CA GLY A 62 4.14 8.69 10.99
C GLY A 62 4.97 9.68 10.17
N PHE A 63 4.44 10.88 9.96
CA PHE A 63 5.15 11.96 9.27
C PHE A 63 6.34 12.48 10.09
N SER A 64 7.46 12.80 9.43
CA SER A 64 8.59 13.44 10.11
C SER A 64 8.27 14.86 10.60
N PHE A 65 7.38 15.55 9.90
CA PHE A 65 6.95 16.89 10.22
C PHE A 65 5.77 16.96 11.22
N ASN A 66 5.14 15.83 11.51
CA ASN A 66 4.13 15.65 12.54
C ASN A 66 4.27 14.25 13.14
N PRO A 67 5.26 14.01 14.04
CA PRO A 67 5.56 12.67 14.56
C PRO A 67 4.38 12.04 15.29
N TRP A 68 4.20 10.73 15.09
CA TRP A 68 3.20 9.93 15.79
C TRP A 68 3.48 9.89 17.30
N GLN A 69 2.44 10.04 18.11
CA GLN A 69 2.52 10.05 19.57
C GLN A 69 1.84 8.85 20.26
N GLY A 70 1.28 7.92 19.47
CA GLY A 70 0.57 6.75 20.00
C GLY A 70 1.45 5.50 20.14
N SER A 71 0.80 4.34 20.27
CA SER A 71 1.44 3.03 20.32
C SER A 71 2.29 2.75 19.07
N ILE A 72 3.29 1.87 19.21
CA ILE A 72 4.15 1.43 18.10
C ILE A 72 3.35 0.84 16.94
N ILE A 73 2.23 0.16 17.22
CA ILE A 73 1.26 -0.30 16.23
C ILE A 73 -0.01 0.54 16.38
N GLY A 74 -0.37 1.27 15.32
CA GLY A 74 -1.55 2.12 15.30
C GLY A 74 -2.80 1.34 14.87
N GLN A 75 -3.92 1.53 15.57
CA GLN A 75 -5.22 1.06 15.12
C GLN A 75 -5.69 1.88 13.91
N GLY A 76 -6.48 1.27 13.00
CA GLY A 76 -6.91 1.94 11.78
C GLY A 76 -7.63 3.27 12.01
N ALA A 77 -8.52 3.32 13.00
CA ALA A 77 -9.25 4.54 13.37
C ALA A 77 -8.32 5.65 13.89
N ASP A 78 -7.31 5.29 14.71
CA ASP A 78 -6.34 6.26 15.25
C ASP A 78 -5.45 6.83 14.14
N ILE A 79 -5.04 5.96 13.20
CA ILE A 79 -4.26 6.41 12.02
C ILE A 79 -5.11 7.33 11.15
N LYS A 80 -6.37 6.97 10.90
CA LYS A 80 -7.30 7.84 10.15
C LYS A 80 -7.43 9.21 10.83
N LYS A 81 -7.68 9.22 12.14
CA LYS A 81 -7.76 10.46 12.93
C LYS A 81 -6.47 11.28 12.83
N TYR A 82 -5.31 10.65 12.99
CA TYR A 82 -4.02 11.30 12.87
C TYR A 82 -3.81 11.97 11.49
N LEU A 83 -4.28 11.34 10.40
CA LEU A 83 -4.20 11.91 9.07
C LEU A 83 -5.13 13.13 8.92
N VAL A 84 -6.34 13.05 9.46
CA VAL A 84 -7.31 14.17 9.48
C VAL A 84 -6.72 15.33 10.29
N ASP A 85 -6.29 15.10 11.53
CA ASP A 85 -5.70 16.11 12.40
C ASP A 85 -4.46 16.75 11.74
N THR A 86 -3.65 15.97 11.04
CA THR A 86 -2.48 16.48 10.31
C THR A 86 -2.90 17.38 9.14
N ALA A 87 -3.88 16.96 8.35
CA ALA A 87 -4.37 17.76 7.23
C ALA A 87 -5.01 19.07 7.69
N GLU A 88 -5.71 19.07 8.82
CA GLU A 88 -6.27 20.28 9.45
C GLU A 88 -5.18 21.19 10.00
N LYS A 89 -4.26 20.65 10.80
CA LYS A 89 -3.14 21.37 11.42
C LYS A 89 -2.30 22.19 10.42
N PHE A 90 -2.09 21.62 9.23
CA PHE A 90 -1.29 22.27 8.18
C PHE A 90 -2.14 22.95 7.10
N GLY A 91 -3.45 23.13 7.32
CA GLY A 91 -4.34 23.81 6.39
C GLY A 91 -4.48 23.11 5.02
N ILE A 92 -4.22 21.80 4.97
CA ILE A 92 -4.27 21.01 3.72
C ILE A 92 -5.72 20.68 3.36
N LYS A 93 -6.58 20.40 4.35
CA LYS A 93 -7.95 19.93 4.16
C LYS A 93 -8.79 20.86 3.27
N GLN A 94 -8.60 22.18 3.38
CA GLN A 94 -9.33 23.17 2.57
C GLN A 94 -9.00 23.13 1.06
N HIS A 95 -7.90 22.45 0.68
CA HIS A 95 -7.50 22.27 -0.72
C HIS A 95 -8.02 20.96 -1.32
N ILE A 96 -8.75 20.14 -0.54
CA ILE A 96 -9.26 18.85 -1.00
C ILE A 96 -10.66 18.99 -1.57
N LEU A 97 -10.84 18.52 -2.80
CA LEU A 97 -12.14 18.33 -3.43
C LEU A 97 -12.52 16.85 -3.31
N PHE A 98 -13.48 16.57 -2.43
CA PHE A 98 -13.98 15.21 -2.17
C PHE A 98 -15.02 14.76 -3.20
N ASN A 99 -15.36 13.47 -3.17
CA ASN A 99 -16.35 12.83 -4.04
C ASN A 99 -16.10 13.07 -5.53
N THR A 100 -14.84 13.32 -5.89
CA THR A 100 -14.45 13.70 -7.24
C THR A 100 -13.40 12.73 -7.78
N ARG A 101 -13.80 11.95 -8.80
CA ARG A 101 -12.92 11.00 -9.44
C ARG A 101 -12.32 11.56 -10.71
N VAL A 102 -11.01 11.48 -10.84
CA VAL A 102 -10.31 11.75 -12.09
C VAL A 102 -10.47 10.55 -13.02
N SER A 103 -10.92 10.79 -14.26
CA SER A 103 -11.12 9.78 -15.30
C SER A 103 -9.96 9.74 -16.29
N SER A 104 -9.44 10.89 -16.68
CA SER A 104 -8.33 10.98 -17.62
C SER A 104 -7.42 12.19 -17.36
N LEU A 105 -6.20 12.07 -17.85
CA LEU A 105 -5.17 13.11 -17.88
C LEU A 105 -4.72 13.28 -19.32
N ASN A 106 -4.83 14.51 -19.85
CA ASN A 106 -4.47 14.81 -21.23
C ASN A 106 -3.40 15.90 -21.23
N TRP A 107 -2.22 15.58 -21.77
CA TRP A 107 -1.13 16.52 -21.97
C TRP A 107 -1.15 17.08 -23.39
N SER A 108 -1.29 18.38 -23.50
CA SER A 108 -1.15 19.14 -24.74
C SER A 108 -0.72 20.58 -24.43
N ASP A 109 -0.07 21.26 -25.37
CA ASP A 109 0.33 22.67 -25.22
C ASP A 109 1.06 22.98 -23.92
N HIS A 110 1.93 22.06 -23.50
CA HIS A 110 2.72 22.15 -22.26
C HIS A 110 1.89 22.19 -20.96
N GLN A 111 0.64 21.74 -20.98
CA GLN A 111 -0.24 21.69 -19.81
C GLN A 111 -0.99 20.37 -19.73
N TRP A 112 -1.38 20.02 -18.51
CA TRP A 112 -2.29 18.90 -18.23
C TRP A 112 -3.73 19.40 -18.18
N THR A 113 -4.63 18.74 -18.88
CA THR A 113 -6.06 18.78 -18.61
C THR A 113 -6.44 17.56 -17.79
N THR A 114 -6.83 17.79 -16.52
CA THR A 114 -7.33 16.75 -15.61
C THR A 114 -8.84 16.70 -15.71
N GLN A 115 -9.39 15.60 -16.22
CA GLN A 115 -10.82 15.41 -16.44
C GLN A 115 -11.46 14.68 -15.26
N THR A 116 -12.55 15.24 -14.75
CA THR A 116 -13.48 14.58 -13.82
C THR A 116 -14.86 14.46 -14.46
N LYS A 117 -15.85 13.93 -13.74
CA LYS A 117 -17.23 13.85 -14.26
C LYS A 117 -17.81 15.26 -14.54
N ASP A 118 -17.60 16.18 -13.61
CA ASP A 118 -18.34 17.46 -13.59
C ASP A 118 -17.50 18.66 -14.00
N ILE A 119 -16.18 18.62 -13.83
CA ILE A 119 -15.28 19.75 -14.06
C ILE A 119 -13.93 19.28 -14.60
N SER A 120 -13.29 20.13 -15.39
CA SER A 120 -11.91 19.92 -15.86
C SER A 120 -10.98 20.98 -15.26
N TYR A 121 -9.77 20.57 -14.93
CA TYR A 121 -8.71 21.43 -14.41
C TYR A 121 -7.57 21.51 -15.40
N ILE A 122 -6.98 22.70 -15.54
CA ILE A 122 -5.73 22.89 -16.29
C ILE A 122 -4.61 23.09 -15.27
N SER A 123 -3.50 22.36 -15.43
CA SER A 123 -2.34 22.50 -14.55
C SER A 123 -1.01 22.30 -15.28
N ASN A 124 0.07 22.86 -14.72
CA ASN A 124 1.42 22.67 -15.24
C ASN A 124 1.98 21.30 -14.85
N HIS A 125 1.57 20.78 -13.70
CA HIS A 125 2.06 19.52 -13.14
C HIS A 125 0.92 18.71 -12.53
N VAL A 126 1.05 17.38 -12.61
CA VAL A 126 0.16 16.43 -11.93
C VAL A 126 0.99 15.50 -11.05
N ILE A 127 0.53 15.28 -9.81
CA ILE A 127 1.17 14.37 -8.86
C ILE A 127 0.16 13.31 -8.43
N CYS A 128 0.36 12.07 -8.89
CA CYS A 128 -0.50 10.95 -8.59
C CYS A 128 -0.15 10.34 -7.22
N CYS A 129 -1.03 10.52 -6.26
CA CYS A 129 -0.98 9.98 -4.90
C CYS A 129 -2.04 8.92 -4.65
N THR A 130 -2.41 8.18 -5.69
CA THR A 130 -3.54 7.24 -5.73
C THR A 130 -3.30 5.90 -5.04
N GLY A 131 -2.12 5.71 -4.46
CA GLY A 131 -1.69 4.41 -3.96
C GLY A 131 -1.37 3.41 -5.08
N SER A 132 -1.23 2.13 -4.71
CA SER A 132 -0.84 1.05 -5.63
C SER A 132 -1.88 -0.08 -5.70
N ARG A 133 -3.09 0.15 -5.21
CA ARG A 133 -4.17 -0.84 -5.13
C ARG A 133 -5.41 -0.36 -5.87
N ASP A 134 -6.17 -1.32 -6.39
CA ASP A 134 -7.50 -1.04 -6.90
C ASP A 134 -8.50 -1.04 -5.73
N TYR A 135 -8.91 0.16 -5.32
CA TYR A 135 -9.88 0.34 -4.24
C TYR A 135 -11.33 0.08 -4.67
N ARG A 136 -11.57 -0.30 -5.93
CA ARG A 136 -12.92 -0.61 -6.47
C ARG A 136 -13.14 -2.10 -6.65
N SER A 137 -12.05 -2.87 -6.79
CA SER A 137 -12.11 -4.28 -7.11
C SER A 137 -11.17 -5.06 -6.20
N ALA A 138 -11.76 -5.78 -5.28
CA ALA A 138 -11.05 -6.70 -4.40
C ALA A 138 -10.50 -7.90 -5.18
N ASN A 139 -9.45 -8.54 -4.65
CA ASN A 139 -8.99 -9.81 -5.18
C ASN A 139 -9.90 -10.94 -4.68
N PHE A 140 -10.86 -11.31 -5.49
CA PHE A 140 -11.88 -12.31 -5.17
C PHE A 140 -11.62 -13.60 -5.96
N PRO A 141 -10.85 -14.58 -5.43
CA PRO A 141 -10.67 -15.87 -6.09
C PRO A 141 -12.01 -16.57 -6.27
N LYS A 142 -12.25 -17.08 -7.47
CA LYS A 142 -13.47 -17.86 -7.78
C LYS A 142 -13.19 -19.33 -7.51
N PHE A 143 -14.11 -19.97 -6.82
CA PHE A 143 -14.18 -21.41 -6.62
C PHE A 143 -15.51 -21.92 -7.14
N GLU A 144 -15.53 -23.13 -7.67
CA GLU A 144 -16.77 -23.76 -8.18
C GLU A 144 -17.81 -23.89 -7.07
N GLY A 145 -19.07 -23.83 -7.43
CA GLY A 145 -20.18 -24.04 -6.49
C GLY A 145 -20.53 -22.84 -5.61
N GLU A 146 -19.96 -21.64 -5.81
CA GLU A 146 -20.24 -20.47 -4.98
C GLU A 146 -21.74 -20.15 -4.85
N HIS A 147 -22.50 -20.35 -5.93
CA HIS A 147 -23.94 -20.15 -5.97
C HIS A 147 -24.76 -21.13 -5.10
N LEU A 148 -24.13 -22.22 -4.63
CA LEU A 148 -24.76 -23.21 -3.74
C LEU A 148 -24.66 -22.79 -2.27
N TYR A 149 -23.68 -21.95 -1.93
CA TYR A 149 -23.40 -21.57 -0.56
C TYR A 149 -24.50 -20.67 0.00
N GLN A 150 -25.10 -21.08 1.12
CA GLN A 150 -26.19 -20.38 1.78
C GLN A 150 -25.74 -19.35 2.83
N GLY A 151 -24.47 -19.38 3.21
CA GLY A 151 -23.89 -18.37 4.08
C GLY A 151 -23.54 -17.08 3.33
N LYS A 152 -22.98 -16.13 4.05
CA LYS A 152 -22.55 -14.84 3.47
C LYS A 152 -21.06 -14.86 3.14
N ILE A 153 -20.71 -14.33 1.97
CA ILE A 153 -19.32 -14.10 1.57
C ILE A 153 -19.06 -12.59 1.60
N VAL A 154 -17.95 -12.17 2.23
CA VAL A 154 -17.56 -10.77 2.32
C VAL A 154 -16.05 -10.63 2.09
N HIS A 155 -15.65 -9.59 1.36
CA HIS A 155 -14.24 -9.24 1.26
C HIS A 155 -13.89 -8.11 2.23
N THR A 156 -12.73 -8.18 2.85
CA THR A 156 -12.29 -7.18 3.85
C THR A 156 -12.12 -5.77 3.29
N GLN A 157 -11.94 -5.61 1.98
CA GLN A 157 -11.91 -4.31 1.31
C GLN A 157 -13.30 -3.64 1.28
N ASP A 158 -14.36 -4.44 1.20
CA ASP A 158 -15.73 -3.98 1.08
C ASP A 158 -16.51 -4.29 2.38
N TRP A 159 -15.83 -4.17 3.52
CA TRP A 159 -16.39 -4.42 4.82
C TRP A 159 -17.47 -3.39 5.16
N GLY A 160 -18.70 -3.88 5.36
CA GLY A 160 -19.79 -3.10 5.89
C GLY A 160 -19.93 -3.28 7.41
N ASN A 161 -21.15 -3.34 7.87
CA ASN A 161 -21.49 -3.70 9.27
C ASN A 161 -21.79 -5.21 9.36
N GLU A 162 -20.78 -6.03 9.06
CA GLU A 162 -20.96 -7.47 9.03
C GLU A 162 -21.06 -8.03 10.45
N ASP A 163 -22.14 -8.76 10.70
CA ASP A 163 -22.34 -9.44 11.96
C ASP A 163 -21.68 -10.83 11.92
N PHE A 164 -20.77 -11.08 12.84
CA PHE A 164 -20.09 -12.36 13.05
C PHE A 164 -20.38 -12.98 14.41
N LYS A 165 -21.23 -12.33 15.22
CA LYS A 165 -21.56 -12.77 16.58
C LYS A 165 -22.30 -14.12 16.56
N ASN A 166 -21.84 -15.05 17.36
CA ASN A 166 -22.37 -16.42 17.47
C ASN A 166 -22.41 -17.21 16.15
N LYS A 167 -21.60 -16.82 15.15
CA LYS A 167 -21.47 -17.50 13.86
C LYS A 167 -20.24 -18.36 13.75
N HIS A 168 -20.32 -19.41 12.93
CA HIS A 168 -19.18 -20.12 12.42
C HIS A 168 -18.54 -19.28 11.31
N VAL A 169 -17.32 -18.79 11.53
CA VAL A 169 -16.64 -17.89 10.60
C VAL A 169 -15.46 -18.60 9.94
N ALA A 170 -15.42 -18.61 8.63
CA ALA A 170 -14.26 -19.02 7.85
C ALA A 170 -13.49 -17.77 7.37
N ILE A 171 -12.17 -17.70 7.58
CA ILE A 171 -11.31 -16.65 7.05
C ILE A 171 -10.36 -17.26 6.02
N ILE A 172 -10.45 -16.82 4.77
CA ILE A 172 -9.59 -17.30 3.68
C ILE A 172 -8.43 -16.35 3.49
N GLY A 173 -7.24 -16.77 3.86
CA GLY A 173 -6.00 -16.00 3.72
C GLY A 173 -5.02 -16.22 4.85
N SER A 174 -3.74 -15.92 4.62
CA SER A 174 -2.65 -16.03 5.61
C SER A 174 -1.88 -14.71 5.81
N GLY A 175 -2.36 -13.62 5.19
CA GLY A 175 -1.70 -12.31 5.25
C GLY A 175 -2.06 -11.50 6.51
N CYS A 176 -1.52 -10.27 6.59
CA CYS A 176 -1.73 -9.35 7.71
C CYS A 176 -3.21 -9.20 8.09
N THR A 177 -4.09 -9.12 7.10
CA THR A 177 -5.55 -8.98 7.34
C THR A 177 -6.12 -10.15 8.16
N ALA A 178 -5.82 -11.40 7.78
CA ALA A 178 -6.29 -12.57 8.52
C ALA A 178 -5.70 -12.61 9.93
N VAL A 179 -4.42 -12.26 10.07
CA VAL A 179 -3.71 -12.25 11.35
C VAL A 179 -4.29 -11.20 12.31
N THR A 180 -4.62 -10.01 11.82
CA THR A 180 -5.18 -8.93 12.67
C THR A 180 -6.66 -9.11 12.98
N MET A 181 -7.41 -9.71 12.05
CA MET A 181 -8.85 -9.92 12.20
C MET A 181 -9.18 -11.05 13.19
N THR A 182 -8.41 -12.15 13.17
CA THR A 182 -8.68 -13.31 14.01
C THR A 182 -8.85 -12.95 15.50
N PRO A 183 -7.91 -12.26 16.16
CA PRO A 183 -8.08 -11.87 17.56
C PRO A 183 -9.25 -10.90 17.78
N ALA A 184 -9.57 -10.08 16.79
CA ALA A 184 -10.64 -9.09 16.92
C ALA A 184 -12.05 -9.68 16.89
N ILE A 185 -12.23 -10.85 16.27
CA ILE A 185 -13.57 -11.47 16.13
C ILE A 185 -13.75 -12.71 16.98
N VAL A 186 -12.66 -13.38 17.40
CA VAL A 186 -12.75 -14.70 18.07
C VAL A 186 -13.62 -14.70 19.31
N GLU A 187 -13.59 -13.64 20.11
CA GLU A 187 -14.39 -13.60 21.35
C GLU A 187 -15.89 -13.66 21.09
N GLN A 188 -16.35 -13.05 20.02
CA GLN A 188 -17.77 -12.94 19.69
C GLN A 188 -18.24 -14.04 18.71
N ALA A 189 -17.35 -14.60 17.90
CA ALA A 189 -17.66 -15.69 16.99
C ALA A 189 -17.91 -17.01 17.78
N LYS A 190 -18.77 -17.88 17.25
CA LYS A 190 -18.97 -19.23 17.76
C LYS A 190 -17.75 -20.10 17.51
N SER A 191 -17.18 -20.03 16.32
CA SER A 191 -15.90 -20.62 15.95
C SER A 191 -15.25 -19.83 14.82
N VAL A 192 -13.91 -19.92 14.71
CA VAL A 192 -13.15 -19.32 13.60
C VAL A 192 -12.28 -20.37 12.95
N THR A 193 -12.41 -20.56 11.65
CA THR A 193 -11.53 -21.42 10.86
C THR A 193 -10.70 -20.60 9.89
N LEU A 194 -9.38 -20.59 10.08
CA LEU A 194 -8.42 -19.97 9.19
C LEU A 194 -8.08 -20.96 8.06
N ILE A 195 -8.35 -20.61 6.81
CA ILE A 195 -8.01 -21.42 5.64
C ILE A 195 -6.85 -20.76 4.92
N GLN A 196 -5.68 -21.36 5.03
CA GLN A 196 -4.41 -20.86 4.51
C GLN A 196 -3.85 -21.85 3.50
N ARG A 197 -3.67 -21.43 2.24
CA ARG A 197 -3.01 -22.28 1.23
C ARG A 197 -1.57 -22.63 1.64
N SER A 198 -0.91 -21.71 2.30
CA SER A 198 0.43 -21.87 2.86
C SER A 198 0.58 -20.99 4.10
N PRO A 199 1.37 -21.41 5.10
CA PRO A 199 1.68 -20.59 6.25
C PRO A 199 2.37 -19.27 5.87
N ALA A 200 2.29 -18.27 6.75
CA ALA A 200 2.99 -17.01 6.63
C ALA A 200 3.93 -16.75 7.82
N TRP A 201 4.95 -15.93 7.61
CA TRP A 201 5.75 -15.43 8.72
C TRP A 201 4.97 -14.41 9.53
N ILE A 202 4.88 -14.63 10.83
CA ILE A 202 4.22 -13.77 11.82
C ILE A 202 5.22 -13.49 12.93
N ILE A 203 5.36 -12.26 13.31
CA ILE A 203 6.21 -11.83 14.44
C ILE A 203 5.36 -11.16 15.49
N ASN A 204 5.78 -11.27 16.76
CA ASN A 204 5.15 -10.52 17.82
C ASN A 204 5.81 -9.15 17.99
N VAL A 205 4.98 -8.14 18.23
CA VAL A 205 5.39 -6.78 18.57
C VAL A 205 4.77 -6.45 19.94
N ASP A 206 5.57 -5.91 20.85
CA ASP A 206 5.11 -5.44 22.16
C ASP A 206 4.52 -4.03 22.01
N SER A 207 3.27 -3.85 22.40
CA SER A 207 2.57 -2.56 22.33
C SER A 207 3.20 -1.47 23.20
N GLN A 208 3.88 -1.86 24.28
CA GLN A 208 4.56 -0.96 25.20
C GLN A 208 5.94 -0.53 24.74
N GLU A 209 6.43 -1.09 23.62
CA GLU A 209 7.73 -0.72 23.06
C GLU A 209 7.74 0.76 22.68
N LYS A 210 8.61 1.52 23.34
CA LYS A 210 8.87 2.92 23.02
C LYS A 210 10.18 3.05 22.26
N SER A 211 10.16 3.77 21.16
CA SER A 211 11.34 3.95 20.34
C SER A 211 11.31 5.31 19.62
N SER A 212 12.42 5.69 19.03
CA SER A 212 12.49 6.85 18.15
C SER A 212 12.44 6.43 16.68
N ARG A 213 11.97 7.34 15.81
CA ARG A 213 12.01 7.14 14.36
C ARG A 213 13.41 6.77 13.86
N PHE A 214 14.45 7.41 14.40
CA PHE A 214 15.84 7.17 14.01
C PHE A 214 16.26 5.75 14.35
N TYR A 215 16.02 5.29 15.59
CA TYR A 215 16.38 3.94 16.03
C TYR A 215 15.63 2.87 15.23
N LYS A 216 14.31 3.01 15.05
CA LYS A 216 13.50 2.06 14.26
C LYS A 216 13.91 2.03 12.79
N THR A 217 14.26 3.17 12.21
CA THR A 217 14.80 3.22 10.85
C THR A 217 16.08 2.41 10.74
N PHE A 218 17.02 2.58 11.68
CA PHE A 218 18.29 1.85 11.71
C PHE A 218 18.06 0.36 11.93
N GLU A 219 17.25 -0.01 12.91
CA GLU A 219 16.89 -1.40 13.22
C GLU A 219 16.30 -2.12 11.99
N THR A 220 15.31 -1.51 11.34
CA THR A 220 14.66 -2.11 10.15
C THR A 220 15.64 -2.29 8.99
N ILE A 221 16.52 -1.32 8.75
CA ILE A 221 17.56 -1.42 7.72
C ILE A 221 18.53 -2.54 8.06
N PHE A 222 19.00 -2.61 9.30
CA PHE A 222 19.93 -3.63 9.76
C PHE A 222 19.33 -5.03 9.65
N ASP A 223 18.11 -5.24 10.15
CA ASP A 223 17.41 -6.51 10.07
C ASP A 223 17.17 -6.97 8.63
N TYR A 224 16.84 -6.05 7.75
CA TYR A 224 16.67 -6.36 6.33
C TYR A 224 17.96 -6.89 5.69
N PHE A 225 19.11 -6.27 5.96
CA PHE A 225 20.39 -6.74 5.44
C PHE A 225 20.85 -8.03 6.11
N TYR A 226 20.74 -8.09 7.42
CA TYR A 226 21.15 -9.25 8.20
C TYR A 226 20.36 -10.50 7.83
N SER A 227 19.05 -10.40 7.73
CA SER A 227 18.18 -11.51 7.35
C SER A 227 18.45 -12.03 5.92
N ARG A 228 18.84 -11.16 5.00
CA ARG A 228 19.22 -11.55 3.64
C ARG A 228 20.61 -12.16 3.54
N ALA A 229 21.57 -11.63 4.29
CA ALA A 229 22.92 -12.18 4.35
C ALA A 229 22.96 -13.55 5.02
N PHE A 230 22.12 -13.76 6.03
CA PHE A 230 22.11 -14.97 6.87
C PHE A 230 20.76 -15.69 6.86
N LYS A 231 20.12 -15.85 5.69
CA LYS A 231 18.75 -16.37 5.51
C LYS A 231 18.44 -17.63 6.34
N LYS A 232 19.29 -18.66 6.26
CA LYS A 232 19.08 -19.93 6.97
C LYS A 232 19.18 -19.79 8.48
N PHE A 233 20.13 -18.99 8.94
CA PHE A 233 20.34 -18.74 10.37
C PHE A 233 19.17 -17.92 10.93
N TYR A 234 18.76 -16.86 10.23
CA TYR A 234 17.64 -16.03 10.63
C TYR A 234 16.33 -16.82 10.70
N LYS A 235 16.07 -17.69 9.70
CA LYS A 235 14.92 -18.61 9.72
C LYS A 235 14.93 -19.51 10.95
N LYS A 236 16.06 -20.13 11.31
CA LYS A 236 16.20 -20.95 12.52
C LYS A 236 15.94 -20.14 13.80
N LYS A 237 16.46 -18.90 13.88
CA LYS A 237 16.24 -17.99 15.01
C LYS A 237 14.77 -17.67 15.22
N ILE A 238 14.02 -17.38 14.14
CA ILE A 238 12.57 -17.10 14.23
C ILE A 238 11.79 -18.34 14.67
N ILE A 239 12.08 -19.51 14.09
CA ILE A 239 11.42 -20.77 14.49
C ILE A 239 11.66 -21.07 15.98
N ALA A 240 12.89 -20.91 16.45
CA ALA A 240 13.22 -21.13 17.86
C ALA A 240 12.56 -20.12 18.82
N LYS A 241 12.30 -18.90 18.34
CA LYS A 241 11.67 -17.83 19.14
C LYS A 241 10.17 -18.05 19.34
N TYR A 242 9.48 -18.63 18.37
CA TYR A 242 8.02 -18.76 18.38
C TYR A 242 7.60 -20.22 18.31
N PRO A 243 7.05 -20.81 19.39
CA PRO A 243 6.58 -22.20 19.44
C PRO A 243 5.48 -22.52 18.42
N TYR A 244 4.79 -21.51 17.90
CA TYR A 244 3.82 -21.61 16.80
C TYR A 244 4.41 -22.26 15.53
N TYR A 245 5.72 -22.10 15.28
CA TYR A 245 6.38 -22.65 14.11
C TYR A 245 6.86 -24.08 14.35
N ASP A 246 5.91 -24.98 14.36
CA ASP A 246 6.16 -26.42 14.27
C ASP A 246 6.35 -26.86 12.80
N HIS A 247 6.42 -28.18 12.57
CA HIS A 247 6.60 -28.74 11.24
C HIS A 247 5.44 -28.43 10.26
N THR A 248 4.27 -28.01 10.75
CA THR A 248 3.07 -27.71 9.93
C THR A 248 2.95 -26.24 9.57
N ASN A 249 3.45 -25.36 10.44
CA ASN A 249 3.24 -23.91 10.36
C ASN A 249 4.43 -23.15 9.77
N VAL A 250 5.55 -23.83 9.46
CA VAL A 250 6.74 -23.15 8.90
C VAL A 250 6.56 -22.83 7.43
N PRO A 251 6.65 -21.53 7.03
CA PRO A 251 6.60 -21.17 5.63
C PRO A 251 7.71 -21.79 4.79
N SER A 252 7.40 -22.16 3.54
CA SER A 252 8.37 -22.74 2.60
C SER A 252 9.43 -21.72 2.13
N TYR A 253 9.11 -20.44 2.15
CA TYR A 253 9.98 -19.34 1.75
C TYR A 253 10.79 -18.79 2.92
N ASN A 254 11.84 -17.98 2.63
CA ASN A 254 12.65 -17.40 3.70
C ASN A 254 11.97 -16.17 4.30
N PHE A 255 12.38 -15.82 5.51
CA PHE A 255 11.96 -14.58 6.16
C PHE A 255 12.37 -13.37 5.28
N TRP A 256 11.48 -12.40 5.10
CA TRP A 256 11.61 -11.25 4.20
C TRP A 256 11.54 -11.53 2.69
N ASP A 257 11.38 -12.77 2.23
CA ASP A 257 11.00 -13.00 0.82
C ASP A 257 9.56 -12.51 0.56
N GLN A 258 8.73 -12.55 1.61
CA GLN A 258 7.46 -11.83 1.71
C GLN A 258 7.41 -11.03 3.01
N ARG A 259 6.55 -10.02 3.09
CA ARG A 259 6.41 -9.21 4.30
C ARG A 259 5.81 -10.04 5.42
N PRO A 260 6.42 -10.12 6.61
CA PRO A 260 5.83 -10.81 7.75
C PRO A 260 4.60 -10.04 8.26
N ALA A 261 3.62 -10.76 8.78
CA ALA A 261 2.51 -10.18 9.51
C ALA A 261 2.88 -9.93 10.98
N CYS A 262 2.15 -9.02 11.65
CA CYS A 262 2.40 -8.67 13.04
C CYS A 262 1.25 -9.15 13.94
N SER A 263 1.60 -9.95 14.97
CA SER A 263 0.81 -10.17 16.17
C SER A 263 1.16 -9.07 17.18
N LEU A 264 0.17 -8.48 17.84
CA LEU A 264 0.38 -7.46 18.86
C LEU A 264 0.17 -8.11 20.24
N ASP A 265 1.17 -8.02 21.11
CA ASP A 265 1.10 -8.64 22.44
C ASP A 265 0.69 -10.13 22.41
N ASN A 266 1.14 -10.86 21.41
CA ASN A 266 0.79 -12.25 21.14
C ASN A 266 -0.70 -12.52 20.84
N ASP A 267 -1.51 -11.53 20.51
CA ASP A 267 -2.95 -11.66 20.32
C ASP A 267 -3.34 -12.76 19.30
N TYR A 268 -2.65 -12.82 18.16
CA TYR A 268 -2.88 -13.87 17.18
C TYR A 268 -2.48 -15.24 17.70
N PHE A 269 -1.29 -15.35 18.30
CA PHE A 269 -0.80 -16.63 18.82
C PHE A 269 -1.68 -17.16 19.95
N ASN A 270 -2.18 -16.28 20.81
CA ASN A 270 -3.15 -16.65 21.85
C ASN A 270 -4.48 -17.10 21.24
N SER A 271 -4.94 -16.41 20.20
CA SER A 271 -6.22 -16.73 19.54
C SER A 271 -6.21 -18.11 18.87
N VAL A 272 -5.13 -18.48 18.18
CA VAL A 272 -5.05 -19.78 17.48
C VAL A 272 -4.90 -20.97 18.43
N ASN A 273 -4.63 -20.73 19.70
CA ASN A 273 -4.57 -21.76 20.75
C ASN A 273 -5.93 -21.98 21.44
N LEU A 274 -6.96 -21.23 21.08
CA LEU A 274 -8.31 -21.44 21.65
C LEU A 274 -9.00 -22.62 20.96
N ASP A 275 -9.72 -23.45 21.70
CA ASP A 275 -10.43 -24.63 21.18
C ASP A 275 -11.42 -24.31 20.05
N LYS A 276 -11.95 -23.11 20.04
CA LYS A 276 -12.88 -22.62 18.99
C LYS A 276 -12.20 -22.08 17.73
N VAL A 277 -10.86 -22.14 17.65
CA VAL A 277 -10.10 -21.71 16.46
C VAL A 277 -9.39 -22.90 15.83
N SER A 278 -9.49 -23.03 14.53
CA SER A 278 -8.74 -24.02 13.76
C SER A 278 -7.99 -23.37 12.61
N VAL A 279 -6.81 -23.89 12.29
CA VAL A 279 -5.97 -23.45 11.17
C VAL A 279 -5.80 -24.61 10.19
N GLU A 280 -6.23 -24.42 8.96
CA GLU A 280 -6.17 -25.40 7.88
C GLU A 280 -5.17 -24.96 6.82
N HIS A 281 -4.07 -25.71 6.67
CA HIS A 281 -3.06 -25.45 5.63
C HIS A 281 -3.39 -26.22 4.37
N GLN A 282 -4.54 -25.89 3.75
CA GLN A 282 -5.07 -26.59 2.59
C GLN A 282 -5.64 -25.60 1.55
N GLY A 283 -5.60 -26.01 0.28
CA GLY A 283 -6.33 -25.33 -0.78
C GLY A 283 -7.84 -25.62 -0.69
N ILE A 284 -8.64 -24.72 -1.22
CA ILE A 284 -10.08 -24.88 -1.36
C ILE A 284 -10.35 -25.59 -2.68
N SER A 285 -11.16 -26.65 -2.62
CA SER A 285 -11.64 -27.38 -3.80
C SER A 285 -12.84 -26.68 -4.42
N HIS A 286 -13.94 -26.58 -3.67
CA HIS A 286 -15.17 -25.95 -4.12
C HIS A 286 -16.06 -25.55 -2.92
N TRP A 287 -17.12 -24.79 -3.21
CA TRP A 287 -18.15 -24.46 -2.24
C TRP A 287 -19.14 -25.62 -2.08
N GLU A 288 -19.60 -25.79 -0.85
CA GLU A 288 -20.73 -26.64 -0.46
C GLU A 288 -21.86 -25.76 0.04
N THR A 289 -23.06 -26.32 0.18
CA THR A 289 -24.25 -25.59 0.66
C THR A 289 -24.02 -24.90 2.00
N THR A 290 -23.28 -25.53 2.92
CA THR A 290 -23.05 -25.05 4.28
C THR A 290 -21.62 -24.58 4.52
N GLY A 291 -20.78 -24.42 3.49
CA GLY A 291 -19.40 -23.99 3.67
C GLY A 291 -18.48 -24.30 2.51
N LEU A 292 -17.28 -24.75 2.82
CA LEU A 292 -16.18 -24.96 1.87
C LEU A 292 -15.60 -26.36 1.99
N LYS A 293 -15.38 -27.04 0.87
CA LYS A 293 -14.63 -28.30 0.84
C LYS A 293 -13.16 -28.02 0.50
N LEU A 294 -12.28 -28.57 1.28
CA LEU A 294 -10.83 -28.48 1.09
C LEU A 294 -10.32 -29.59 0.20
N ASN A 295 -9.11 -29.44 -0.36
CA ASN A 295 -8.49 -30.44 -1.26
C ASN A 295 -8.24 -31.81 -0.59
N ASN A 296 -8.13 -31.84 0.73
CA ASN A 296 -8.03 -33.10 1.50
C ASN A 296 -9.39 -33.76 1.78
N GLY A 297 -10.48 -33.22 1.25
CA GLY A 297 -11.84 -33.72 1.43
C GLY A 297 -12.59 -33.21 2.69
N LYS A 298 -11.90 -32.50 3.60
CA LYS A 298 -12.51 -31.90 4.81
C LYS A 298 -13.51 -30.82 4.39
N ILE A 299 -14.69 -30.82 5.04
CA ILE A 299 -15.70 -29.77 4.87
C ILE A 299 -15.60 -28.81 6.07
N ILE A 300 -15.50 -27.51 5.76
CA ILE A 300 -15.51 -26.43 6.74
C ILE A 300 -16.88 -25.77 6.69
N HIS A 301 -17.68 -25.99 7.71
CA HIS A 301 -18.97 -25.33 7.87
C HIS A 301 -18.77 -23.88 8.29
N SER A 302 -19.48 -22.96 7.64
CA SER A 302 -19.43 -21.53 7.95
C SER A 302 -20.76 -20.83 7.66
N ASP A 303 -21.13 -19.91 8.52
CA ASP A 303 -22.27 -18.99 8.33
C ASP A 303 -21.83 -17.71 7.62
N LEU A 304 -20.54 -17.36 7.83
CA LEU A 304 -19.88 -16.21 7.23
C LEU A 304 -18.49 -16.60 6.75
N THR A 305 -18.22 -16.39 5.48
CA THR A 305 -16.87 -16.57 4.91
C THR A 305 -16.26 -15.23 4.57
N ILE A 306 -15.10 -14.94 5.15
CA ILE A 306 -14.37 -13.70 4.99
C ILE A 306 -13.19 -13.90 4.06
N MET A 307 -13.21 -13.19 2.95
CA MET A 307 -12.14 -13.20 1.95
C MET A 307 -11.05 -12.21 2.37
N ALA A 308 -10.01 -12.70 3.05
CA ALA A 308 -8.79 -11.96 3.37
C ALA A 308 -7.68 -12.24 2.32
N THR A 309 -8.08 -12.31 1.06
CA THR A 309 -7.30 -12.81 -0.08
C THR A 309 -6.44 -11.73 -0.76
N GLY A 310 -6.37 -10.55 -0.16
CA GLY A 310 -5.55 -9.44 -0.60
C GLY A 310 -6.22 -8.57 -1.67
N LEU A 311 -5.46 -7.62 -2.19
CA LEU A 311 -5.93 -6.57 -3.06
C LEU A 311 -5.36 -6.73 -4.47
N ASN A 312 -6.07 -6.21 -5.46
CA ASN A 312 -5.56 -6.08 -6.83
C ASN A 312 -4.60 -4.89 -6.90
N ALA A 313 -3.49 -5.06 -7.61
CA ALA A 313 -2.59 -3.95 -7.87
C ALA A 313 -3.14 -3.08 -9.00
N GLN A 314 -3.06 -1.75 -8.84
CA GLN A 314 -3.41 -0.77 -9.85
C GLN A 314 -2.50 0.45 -9.74
N LEU A 315 -1.91 0.86 -10.86
CA LEU A 315 -1.13 2.08 -10.92
C LEU A 315 -2.02 3.28 -11.27
N LEU A 316 -1.63 4.44 -10.75
CA LEU A 316 -2.23 5.75 -11.03
C LEU A 316 -3.77 5.75 -10.90
N GLY A 317 -4.33 4.90 -10.02
CA GLY A 317 -5.78 4.80 -9.81
C GLY A 317 -6.58 4.31 -11.02
N GLY A 318 -5.90 3.77 -12.05
CA GLY A 318 -6.52 3.34 -13.31
C GLY A 318 -7.00 4.50 -14.19
N ILE A 319 -6.36 5.66 -14.07
CA ILE A 319 -6.65 6.86 -14.85
C ILE A 319 -6.08 6.69 -16.25
N ASP A 320 -6.87 7.00 -17.27
CA ASP A 320 -6.40 7.04 -18.65
C ASP A 320 -5.48 8.25 -18.88
N ILE A 321 -4.31 8.00 -19.48
CA ILE A 321 -3.30 9.03 -19.73
C ILE A 321 -3.11 9.19 -21.22
N PHE A 322 -3.15 10.45 -21.69
CA PHE A 322 -2.90 10.81 -23.07
C PHE A 322 -1.79 11.87 -23.14
N VAL A 323 -0.89 11.71 -24.08
CA VAL A 323 0.15 12.70 -24.41
C VAL A 323 0.04 12.99 -25.90
N ASP A 324 -0.24 14.25 -26.25
CA ASP A 324 -0.47 14.69 -27.61
C ASP A 324 -1.47 13.76 -28.34
N GLU A 325 -2.67 13.59 -27.72
CA GLU A 325 -3.79 12.74 -28.16
C GLU A 325 -3.53 11.23 -28.17
N LYS A 326 -2.29 10.80 -27.96
CA LYS A 326 -1.94 9.38 -27.93
C LYS A 326 -2.16 8.79 -26.55
N LYS A 327 -2.99 7.74 -26.43
CA LYS A 327 -3.16 6.98 -25.20
C LYS A 327 -1.86 6.26 -24.81
N ILE A 328 -1.42 6.45 -23.58
CA ILE A 328 -0.20 5.84 -23.05
C ILE A 328 -0.54 4.52 -22.35
N ASN A 329 0.14 3.47 -22.75
CA ASN A 329 0.18 2.22 -22.00
C ASN A 329 1.40 2.26 -21.06
N LEU A 330 1.17 2.22 -19.76
CA LEU A 330 2.24 2.31 -18.78
C LEU A 330 3.27 1.16 -18.88
N ASN A 331 2.87 -0.01 -19.39
CA ASN A 331 3.77 -1.14 -19.60
C ASN A 331 4.89 -0.84 -20.61
N ASP A 332 4.61 0.07 -21.54
CA ASP A 332 5.56 0.48 -22.59
C ASP A 332 6.52 1.57 -22.08
N THR A 333 6.35 2.01 -20.83
CA THR A 333 7.18 3.02 -20.20
C THR A 333 8.24 2.42 -19.30
N SER A 334 9.14 3.26 -18.82
CA SER A 334 10.09 2.92 -17.79
C SER A 334 10.03 3.90 -16.61
N TRP A 335 10.24 3.37 -15.39
CA TRP A 335 10.30 4.19 -14.21
C TRP A 335 11.58 5.03 -14.13
N TYR A 336 11.42 6.32 -13.95
CA TYR A 336 12.51 7.17 -13.47
C TYR A 336 12.40 7.31 -11.96
N ARG A 337 13.35 6.74 -11.23
CA ARG A 337 13.45 6.78 -9.76
C ARG A 337 12.15 6.35 -9.03
N GLY A 338 11.29 5.57 -9.67
CA GLY A 338 9.97 5.20 -9.14
C GLY A 338 9.06 6.40 -8.84
N MET A 339 9.26 7.55 -9.49
CA MET A 339 8.46 8.76 -9.31
C MET A 339 7.98 9.41 -10.61
N MET A 340 8.49 9.02 -11.77
CA MET A 340 8.03 9.50 -13.08
C MET A 340 8.11 8.38 -14.11
N PHE A 341 7.46 8.56 -15.24
CA PHE A 341 7.40 7.59 -16.34
C PHE A 341 8.03 8.15 -17.61
N SER A 342 8.80 7.33 -18.32
CA SER A 342 9.42 7.77 -19.58
C SER A 342 8.39 8.21 -20.59
N GLY A 343 8.69 9.31 -21.28
CA GLY A 343 7.83 9.88 -22.32
C GLY A 343 6.60 10.64 -21.81
N ILE A 344 6.36 10.71 -20.50
CA ILE A 344 5.22 11.43 -19.92
C ILE A 344 5.72 12.71 -19.24
N PRO A 345 5.37 13.90 -19.77
CA PRO A 345 5.85 15.16 -19.23
C PRO A 345 5.17 15.53 -17.93
N ASN A 346 5.91 16.11 -16.97
CA ASN A 346 5.38 16.75 -15.77
C ASN A 346 4.41 15.92 -14.92
N LEU A 347 4.38 14.58 -15.12
CA LEU A 347 3.61 13.64 -14.32
C LEU A 347 4.51 12.97 -13.27
N PHE A 348 4.17 13.18 -12.03
CA PHE A 348 4.83 12.54 -10.90
C PHE A 348 3.90 11.53 -10.25
N ALA A 349 4.47 10.53 -9.57
CA ALA A 349 3.70 9.53 -8.86
C ALA A 349 4.42 9.08 -7.58
N HIS A 350 3.64 8.70 -6.60
CA HIS A 350 4.14 8.08 -5.38
C HIS A 350 3.93 6.57 -5.42
N THR A 351 5.02 5.86 -5.11
CA THR A 351 4.99 4.43 -4.80
C THR A 351 5.74 4.21 -3.49
N GLY A 352 5.24 3.34 -2.62
CA GLY A 352 5.90 3.06 -1.34
C GLY A 352 7.07 2.09 -1.45
N TYR A 353 7.73 1.85 -0.34
CA TYR A 353 8.62 0.71 -0.18
C TYR A 353 7.81 -0.57 0.05
N ILE A 354 8.37 -1.68 -0.37
CA ILE A 354 7.79 -2.98 -0.10
C ILE A 354 8.17 -3.43 1.32
N ASN A 355 9.40 -3.18 1.74
CA ASN A 355 9.98 -3.66 3.01
C ASN A 355 10.40 -2.51 3.95
N PHE A 356 9.81 -1.33 3.79
CA PHE A 356 10.06 -0.19 4.66
C PHE A 356 8.84 0.73 4.71
N SER A 357 8.89 1.77 5.56
CA SER A 357 7.80 2.74 5.71
C SER A 357 7.42 3.39 4.38
N TRP A 358 6.14 3.35 4.07
CA TRP A 358 5.55 4.04 2.93
C TRP A 358 5.76 5.55 3.01
N THR A 359 5.54 6.13 4.20
CA THR A 359 5.63 7.57 4.45
C THR A 359 7.06 8.09 4.25
N ALA A 360 8.06 7.34 4.72
CA ALA A 360 9.46 7.73 4.53
C ALA A 360 9.81 7.92 3.04
N ARG A 361 9.23 7.08 2.16
CA ARG A 361 9.41 7.26 0.72
C ARG A 361 8.62 8.43 0.17
N CYS A 362 7.38 8.62 0.62
CA CYS A 362 6.58 9.78 0.20
C CYS A 362 7.30 11.10 0.51
N GLU A 363 7.98 11.20 1.65
CA GLU A 363 8.72 12.40 2.04
C GLU A 363 9.90 12.68 1.09
N ILE A 364 10.77 11.69 0.84
CA ILE A 364 11.94 11.91 -0.05
C ILE A 364 11.54 12.14 -1.50
N VAL A 365 10.46 11.52 -1.98
CA VAL A 365 9.89 11.76 -3.31
C VAL A 365 9.33 13.17 -3.39
N SER A 366 8.56 13.62 -2.39
CA SER A 366 7.99 14.97 -2.35
C SER A 366 9.08 16.05 -2.31
N GLU A 367 10.15 15.84 -1.52
CA GLU A 367 11.32 16.73 -1.55
C GLU A 367 11.97 16.78 -2.94
N ARG A 368 12.13 15.62 -3.58
CA ARG A 368 12.71 15.55 -4.92
C ARG A 368 11.83 16.23 -5.97
N ILE A 369 10.51 16.06 -5.89
CA ILE A 369 9.54 16.79 -6.73
C ILE A 369 9.74 18.28 -6.54
N CYS A 370 9.73 18.78 -5.31
CA CYS A 370 9.94 20.21 -5.03
C CYS A 370 11.26 20.74 -5.61
N ARG A 371 12.36 20.00 -5.45
CA ARG A 371 13.66 20.36 -6.05
C ARG A 371 13.62 20.38 -7.58
N THR A 372 12.85 19.47 -8.20
CA THR A 372 12.67 19.44 -9.66
C THR A 372 11.91 20.68 -10.11
N LEU A 373 10.81 21.03 -9.45
CA LEU A 373 10.02 22.23 -9.75
C LEU A 373 10.84 23.52 -9.52
N GLN A 374 11.64 23.60 -8.45
CA GLN A 374 12.56 24.72 -8.22
C GLN A 374 13.61 24.85 -9.32
N TYR A 375 14.17 23.73 -9.79
CA TYR A 375 15.13 23.73 -10.90
C TYR A 375 14.47 24.23 -12.18
N MET A 376 13.27 23.76 -12.49
CA MET A 376 12.50 24.20 -13.67
C MET A 376 12.18 25.69 -13.60
N GLY A 377 11.67 26.17 -12.47
CA GLY A 377 11.37 27.59 -12.29
C GLY A 377 12.58 28.51 -12.42
N LYS A 378 13.72 28.13 -11.83
CA LYS A 378 15.00 28.90 -11.96
C LYS A 378 15.53 28.97 -13.38
N LYS A 379 15.16 28.05 -14.25
CA LYS A 379 15.62 27.97 -15.64
C LYS A 379 14.53 28.32 -16.67
N ASN A 380 13.35 28.74 -16.21
CA ASN A 380 12.18 29.02 -17.03
C ASN A 380 11.81 27.84 -17.96
N LEU A 381 11.91 26.59 -17.42
CA LEU A 381 11.60 25.38 -18.15
C LEU A 381 10.13 25.01 -17.95
N VAL A 382 9.45 24.66 -19.04
CA VAL A 382 8.02 24.35 -19.04
C VAL A 382 7.72 22.86 -18.93
N SER A 383 8.68 22.00 -19.29
CA SER A 383 8.48 20.55 -19.19
C SER A 383 9.73 19.80 -18.75
N CYS A 384 9.46 18.69 -18.07
CA CYS A 384 10.43 17.70 -17.60
C CYS A 384 9.93 16.30 -17.97
N VAL A 385 10.68 15.60 -18.82
CA VAL A 385 10.30 14.30 -19.37
C VAL A 385 11.41 13.28 -19.15
N PRO A 386 11.17 12.16 -18.46
CA PRO A 386 12.16 11.09 -18.36
C PRO A 386 12.38 10.41 -19.70
N LYS A 387 13.65 10.11 -20.00
CA LYS A 387 14.03 9.31 -21.16
C LYS A 387 13.68 7.85 -20.93
N TYR A 388 13.33 7.13 -22.01
CA TYR A 388 13.19 5.69 -21.96
C TYR A 388 14.56 5.02 -21.77
N ILE A 389 14.65 4.13 -20.78
CA ILE A 389 15.85 3.33 -20.53
C ILE A 389 15.38 1.86 -20.47
N GLY A 390 15.39 1.20 -21.63
CA GLY A 390 14.81 -0.12 -21.80
C GLY A 390 15.67 -1.25 -21.24
N LYS A 391 15.39 -1.71 -20.02
CA LYS A 391 15.70 -3.08 -19.56
C LYS A 391 14.58 -3.56 -18.64
N LYS A 392 13.95 -4.69 -18.98
CA LYS A 392 13.09 -5.41 -18.04
C LYS A 392 13.96 -5.85 -16.86
N SER A 393 13.54 -5.52 -15.65
CA SER A 393 14.15 -6.03 -14.42
C SER A 393 13.20 -6.99 -13.73
N GLU A 394 13.74 -7.98 -13.05
CA GLU A 394 12.99 -8.91 -12.23
C GLU A 394 12.28 -8.20 -11.07
N PRO A 395 11.16 -8.75 -10.57
CA PRO A 395 10.44 -8.19 -9.44
C PRO A 395 11.32 -8.16 -8.19
N ALA A 396 11.17 -7.14 -7.38
CA ALA A 396 11.94 -6.99 -6.13
C ALA A 396 11.47 -7.95 -5.04
N ILE A 397 10.29 -8.55 -5.19
CA ILE A 397 9.64 -9.48 -4.25
C ILE A 397 8.83 -10.51 -5.03
N GLU A 398 8.90 -11.75 -4.57
CA GLU A 398 8.15 -12.90 -5.11
C GLU A 398 6.75 -13.04 -4.50
N ALA A 399 6.16 -11.96 -4.01
CA ALA A 399 4.80 -11.98 -3.48
C ALA A 399 3.78 -12.19 -4.61
N ASN A 400 2.84 -13.11 -4.43
CA ASN A 400 1.86 -13.50 -5.44
C ASN A 400 1.06 -12.32 -6.04
N TYR A 401 0.76 -11.29 -5.25
CA TYR A 401 0.05 -10.11 -5.75
C TYR A 401 0.91 -9.23 -6.67
N VAL A 402 2.23 -9.26 -6.50
CA VAL A 402 3.18 -8.57 -7.39
C VAL A 402 3.30 -9.36 -8.69
N LEU A 403 3.53 -10.68 -8.57
CA LEU A 403 3.70 -11.55 -9.74
C LEU A 403 2.47 -11.55 -10.66
N ARG A 404 1.26 -11.55 -10.10
CA ARG A 404 0.00 -11.49 -10.89
C ARG A 404 -0.20 -10.17 -11.63
N SER A 405 0.54 -9.14 -11.27
CA SER A 405 0.33 -7.78 -11.79
C SER A 405 1.52 -7.24 -12.55
N MET A 406 2.55 -8.07 -12.77
CA MET A 406 3.80 -7.64 -13.43
C MET A 406 3.58 -7.10 -14.85
N ASP A 407 2.59 -7.65 -15.54
CA ASP A 407 2.13 -7.20 -16.86
C ASP A 407 1.53 -5.79 -16.87
N LYS A 408 1.18 -5.26 -15.71
CA LYS A 408 0.58 -3.91 -15.54
C LYS A 408 1.58 -2.85 -15.11
N PHE A 409 2.84 -3.22 -14.86
CA PHE A 409 3.84 -2.31 -14.33
C PHE A 409 4.88 -1.91 -15.38
N PRO A 410 5.35 -0.65 -15.35
CA PRO A 410 6.43 -0.16 -16.21
C PRO A 410 7.72 -0.96 -16.02
N ASN A 411 8.57 -0.91 -17.04
CA ASN A 411 9.90 -1.49 -16.95
C ASN A 411 10.74 -0.77 -15.89
N ARG A 412 11.44 -1.53 -15.04
CA ARG A 412 12.36 -0.96 -14.06
C ARG A 412 13.70 -0.69 -14.72
N THR A 413 14.22 0.51 -14.52
CA THR A 413 15.48 0.92 -15.17
C THR A 413 16.69 0.96 -14.27
N TYR A 414 16.50 0.94 -12.96
CA TYR A 414 17.59 1.02 -11.99
C TYR A 414 17.51 -0.10 -10.97
N LYS A 415 18.66 -0.72 -10.66
CA LYS A 415 18.82 -1.76 -9.62
C LYS A 415 18.37 -1.32 -8.22
N PHE A 416 18.17 -0.01 -8.00
CA PHE A 416 17.93 0.59 -6.69
C PHE A 416 16.50 1.13 -6.50
N ASN A 417 15.61 1.01 -7.48
CA ASN A 417 14.24 1.47 -7.34
C ASN A 417 13.47 0.63 -6.31
N ASN A 418 13.03 1.26 -5.23
CA ASN A 418 12.22 0.70 -4.14
C ASN A 418 12.87 -0.45 -3.34
N ALA A 419 14.17 -0.71 -3.51
CA ALA A 419 14.82 -1.86 -2.89
C ALA A 419 15.56 -1.52 -1.58
N ASN A 420 15.98 -0.26 -1.40
CA ASN A 420 16.78 0.12 -0.25
C ASN A 420 16.63 1.60 0.10
N TYR A 421 16.04 1.87 1.25
CA TYR A 421 15.80 3.23 1.73
C TYR A 421 17.07 4.08 1.79
N LEU A 422 18.17 3.57 2.34
CA LEU A 422 19.39 4.36 2.54
C LEU A 422 20.00 4.83 1.22
N PHE A 423 20.11 3.94 0.25
CA PHE A 423 20.64 4.29 -1.08
C PHE A 423 19.70 5.24 -1.83
N GLU A 424 18.38 5.01 -1.74
CA GLU A 424 17.41 5.94 -2.33
C GLU A 424 17.48 7.31 -1.65
N TYR A 425 17.51 7.37 -0.32
CA TYR A 425 17.62 8.61 0.45
C TYR A 425 18.86 9.43 0.01
N ILE A 426 20.02 8.79 -0.02
CA ILE A 426 21.28 9.41 -0.50
C ILE A 426 21.11 9.89 -1.95
N SER A 427 20.62 9.01 -2.81
CA SER A 427 20.43 9.32 -4.23
C SER A 427 19.44 10.47 -4.47
N PHE A 428 18.29 10.48 -3.79
CA PHE A 428 17.30 11.54 -3.93
C PHE A 428 17.78 12.88 -3.40
N LYS A 429 18.51 12.88 -2.30
CA LYS A 429 18.96 14.09 -1.61
C LYS A 429 20.18 14.75 -2.25
N TRP A 430 21.14 13.96 -2.78
CA TRP A 430 22.46 14.47 -3.14
C TRP A 430 22.75 14.47 -4.64
N THR A 431 22.01 13.72 -5.46
CA THR A 431 22.21 13.76 -6.92
C THR A 431 21.64 15.04 -7.53
N ARG A 432 22.25 15.46 -8.64
CA ARG A 432 21.77 16.60 -9.45
C ARG A 432 20.37 16.29 -10.03
N ILE A 433 19.56 17.33 -10.26
CA ILE A 433 18.27 17.20 -10.93
C ILE A 433 18.49 16.90 -12.41
N ASN A 434 19.39 17.63 -13.06
CA ASN A 434 19.81 17.32 -14.42
C ASN A 434 20.92 16.25 -14.37
N ASP A 435 20.50 14.99 -14.29
CA ASP A 435 21.38 13.81 -14.22
C ASP A 435 21.53 13.11 -15.60
N GLY A 436 21.05 13.76 -16.66
CA GLY A 436 21.07 13.22 -18.01
C GLY A 436 19.92 12.26 -18.36
N ALA A 437 19.17 11.77 -17.36
CA ALA A 437 18.01 10.91 -17.56
C ALA A 437 16.70 11.70 -17.81
N LEU A 438 16.69 12.99 -17.48
CA LEU A 438 15.59 13.89 -17.74
C LEU A 438 15.90 14.80 -18.94
N THR A 439 14.88 15.01 -19.79
CA THR A 439 14.88 16.04 -20.82
C THR A 439 14.05 17.21 -20.32
N PHE A 440 14.60 18.40 -20.42
CA PHE A 440 13.91 19.63 -20.04
C PHE A 440 13.71 20.52 -21.28
N LYS A 441 12.57 21.16 -21.35
CA LYS A 441 12.25 22.16 -22.41
C LYS A 441 11.77 23.45 -21.76
#